data_174401fda2fcfc79e37db43992d06be6
#
_entry.id   174401fda2fcfc79e37db43992d06be6
#
_cell.length_a   1.000
_cell.length_b   1.000
_cell.length_c   1.000
_cell.angle_alpha   90.00
_cell.angle_beta   90.00
_cell.angle_gamma   90.00
#
_symmetry.space_group_name_H-M   'P 1'
#
loop_
_entity.id
_entity.type
_entity.pdbx_description
1 polymer ?
#
loop_
_entity_poly.entity_id
_entity_poly.type
_entity_poly.pdbx_seq_one_letter_code
_entity_poly.pdbx_strand_id
1 'polypeptide(L)'
;MKEAENKVKILFSIGGILVMTIAMTLLIVTIGFFIGLTVSKWQFPAGFVLSATLYYFFCRTYYRNPGTYIKGVGISLAIILSSIVIAINFYDVSYDGQSYHMEEIYQLKNGWNPTEGELSSSINMALYIDHYSKGVEIPQSALYSITDRIEAGKATNFMLLSASFCLTLGLLLSGKRLSAIKCIFISLFATLNPIAVNQLLTTYVDGQLAIMLLCFLITATWAVREGDKFSFLVLASIIIITSNIKFTGLVYIVLFSFAFLAWLALVNYQKAFFQKAFLITLVAGLIGVFIVGYSTYVENTIVHHHPFYPLMGKNKVDIMQHNLPPGFEHYSASHKFFLSFFGHTDNVMIGNTKEIRLKIPFAINKDDIVNSYAIDTRIAGFGGLFSGLMLLSVILLTILLTKFSGQWRYRKNWLYLVVLIITSVIIMPESWWARYVPQFWYIPIIILLIAELYMDNFKILKLFMYICLTINIGFTLLSFRFNILMTQMINAQLKEMKDSERTIYVQFDSSESNRIRFQEKGIPYIERYIEKNPAAKAIVSSDAMYMIPVNPVESAQPTKL
;
A
#
# COMPACT_ATOMS: atom_id res chain seq x y z
N MET A 1 20.34 -30.23 1.04
CA MET A 1 20.93 -28.90 0.82
C MET A 1 20.44 -28.24 -0.48
N LYS A 2 20.57 -28.89 -1.67
CA LYS A 2 20.07 -28.36 -2.95
C LYS A 2 18.55 -28.09 -2.98
N GLU A 3 17.74 -28.90 -2.33
CA GLU A 3 16.27 -28.70 -2.28
C GLU A 3 15.87 -27.44 -1.51
N ALA A 4 16.51 -27.20 -0.36
CA ALA A 4 16.27 -25.98 0.43
C ALA A 4 16.69 -24.71 -0.33
N GLU A 5 17.80 -24.76 -1.06
CA GLU A 5 18.27 -23.67 -1.89
C GLU A 5 17.31 -23.39 -3.05
N ASN A 6 16.76 -24.43 -3.69
CA ASN A 6 15.75 -24.27 -4.72
C ASN A 6 14.47 -23.63 -4.20
N LYS A 7 14.00 -24.00 -2.98
CA LYS A 7 12.82 -23.38 -2.36
C LYS A 7 13.01 -21.87 -2.15
N VAL A 8 14.19 -21.48 -1.67
CA VAL A 8 14.55 -20.06 -1.47
C VAL A 8 14.53 -19.30 -2.80
N LYS A 9 15.13 -19.87 -3.86
CA LYS A 9 15.14 -19.26 -5.20
C LYS A 9 13.72 -19.13 -5.76
N ILE A 10 12.86 -20.12 -5.57
CA ILE A 10 11.46 -20.08 -6.01
C ILE A 10 10.71 -18.96 -5.28
N LEU A 11 10.85 -18.82 -3.96
CA LEU A 11 10.20 -17.76 -3.19
C LEU A 11 10.61 -16.37 -3.68
N PHE A 12 11.93 -16.14 -3.84
CA PHE A 12 12.41 -14.85 -4.35
C PHE A 12 11.91 -14.57 -5.77
N SER A 13 11.82 -15.61 -6.61
CA SER A 13 11.31 -15.49 -7.97
C SER A 13 9.84 -15.11 -8.01
N ILE A 14 9.00 -15.75 -7.19
CA ILE A 14 7.57 -15.42 -7.08
C ILE A 14 7.40 -13.95 -6.71
N GLY A 15 8.04 -13.50 -5.63
CA GLY A 15 7.97 -12.12 -5.21
C GLY A 15 8.46 -11.14 -6.27
N GLY A 16 9.59 -11.46 -6.93
CA GLY A 16 10.14 -10.63 -8.00
C GLY A 16 9.23 -10.56 -9.23
N ILE A 17 8.67 -11.67 -9.69
CA ILE A 17 7.74 -11.70 -10.84
C ILE A 17 6.49 -10.86 -10.54
N LEU A 18 5.90 -10.98 -9.36
CA LEU A 18 4.70 -10.22 -8.99
C LEU A 18 4.97 -8.70 -8.98
N VAL A 19 6.07 -8.27 -8.36
CA VAL A 19 6.47 -6.85 -8.37
C VAL A 19 6.77 -6.37 -9.80
N MET A 20 7.54 -7.13 -10.56
CA MET A 20 7.87 -6.78 -11.95
C MET A 20 6.62 -6.72 -12.84
N THR A 21 5.62 -7.58 -12.63
CA THR A 21 4.36 -7.54 -13.40
C THR A 21 3.66 -6.19 -13.25
N ILE A 22 3.57 -5.67 -12.03
CA ILE A 22 2.98 -4.35 -11.79
C ILE A 22 3.84 -3.24 -12.42
N ALA A 23 5.17 -3.29 -12.24
CA ALA A 23 6.08 -2.31 -12.81
C ALA A 23 6.06 -2.31 -14.35
N MET A 24 6.05 -3.49 -14.99
CA MET A 24 6.00 -3.60 -16.44
C MET A 24 4.65 -3.14 -17.00
N THR A 25 3.54 -3.46 -16.33
CA THR A 25 2.23 -2.94 -16.69
C THR A 25 2.22 -1.41 -16.63
N LEU A 26 2.72 -0.84 -15.52
CA LEU A 26 2.82 0.61 -15.33
C LEU A 26 3.66 1.26 -16.44
N LEU A 27 4.82 0.70 -16.77
CA LEU A 27 5.69 1.20 -17.85
C LEU A 27 5.03 1.09 -19.23
N ILE A 28 4.42 -0.06 -19.55
CA ILE A 28 3.77 -0.27 -20.86
C ILE A 28 2.64 0.75 -21.04
N VAL A 29 1.80 0.96 -20.03
CA VAL A 29 0.71 1.92 -20.11
C VAL A 29 1.25 3.34 -20.24
N THR A 30 2.18 3.74 -19.37
CA THR A 30 2.71 5.11 -19.36
C THR A 30 3.45 5.46 -20.65
N ILE A 31 4.27 4.53 -21.19
CA ILE A 31 4.90 4.74 -22.50
C ILE A 31 3.82 4.84 -23.60
N GLY A 32 2.75 4.04 -23.48
CA GLY A 32 1.60 4.13 -24.38
C GLY A 32 0.97 5.52 -24.39
N PHE A 33 0.83 6.17 -23.23
CA PHE A 33 0.28 7.52 -23.12
C PHE A 33 1.05 8.54 -23.98
N PHE A 34 2.38 8.49 -24.00
CA PHE A 34 3.21 9.40 -24.81
C PHE A 34 3.03 9.25 -26.32
N ILE A 35 2.43 8.16 -26.77
CA ILE A 35 2.13 7.92 -28.19
C ILE A 35 0.61 7.89 -28.48
N GLY A 36 -0.19 8.50 -27.59
CA GLY A 36 -1.63 8.64 -27.75
C GLY A 36 -2.43 7.36 -27.52
N LEU A 37 -1.86 6.32 -26.90
CA LEU A 37 -2.59 5.13 -26.51
C LEU A 37 -3.22 5.33 -25.13
N THR A 38 -4.32 4.62 -24.89
CA THR A 38 -5.01 4.61 -23.61
C THR A 38 -4.93 3.24 -22.93
N VAL A 39 -5.48 3.11 -21.72
CA VAL A 39 -5.50 1.84 -21.01
C VAL A 39 -6.31 0.79 -21.78
N SER A 40 -5.77 -0.43 -21.86
CA SER A 40 -6.42 -1.54 -22.56
C SER A 40 -6.23 -2.88 -21.82
N LYS A 41 -7.12 -3.84 -22.13
CA LYS A 41 -7.10 -5.19 -21.53
C LYS A 41 -5.83 -6.02 -21.79
N TRP A 42 -4.98 -5.62 -22.74
CA TRP A 42 -3.77 -6.36 -23.13
C TRP A 42 -2.54 -5.97 -22.31
N GLN A 43 -2.53 -4.81 -21.69
CA GLN A 43 -1.33 -4.25 -21.07
C GLN A 43 -0.93 -4.99 -19.79
N PHE A 44 -1.88 -5.42 -18.96
CA PHE A 44 -1.56 -6.24 -17.77
C PHE A 44 -1.05 -7.64 -18.14
N PRO A 45 -1.69 -8.42 -19.05
CA PRO A 45 -1.12 -9.66 -19.55
C PRO A 45 0.26 -9.48 -20.20
N ALA A 46 0.46 -8.41 -20.96
CA ALA A 46 1.76 -8.09 -21.55
C ALA A 46 2.83 -7.83 -20.49
N GLY A 47 2.48 -7.10 -19.42
CA GLY A 47 3.34 -6.88 -18.25
C GLY A 47 3.77 -8.19 -17.58
N PHE A 48 2.84 -9.13 -17.39
CA PHE A 48 3.14 -10.46 -16.85
C PHE A 48 4.06 -11.27 -17.80
N VAL A 49 3.73 -11.33 -19.09
CA VAL A 49 4.53 -12.05 -20.08
C VAL A 49 5.96 -11.49 -20.17
N LEU A 50 6.11 -10.16 -20.17
CA LEU A 50 7.42 -9.52 -20.18
C LEU A 50 8.22 -9.87 -18.92
N SER A 51 7.60 -9.83 -17.76
CA SER A 51 8.21 -10.20 -16.47
C SER A 51 8.65 -11.67 -16.44
N ALA A 52 7.80 -12.57 -16.92
CA ALA A 52 8.12 -14.00 -17.05
C ALA A 52 9.26 -14.24 -18.04
N THR A 53 9.29 -13.51 -19.15
CA THR A 53 10.35 -13.60 -20.18
C THR A 53 11.69 -13.11 -19.63
N LEU A 54 11.74 -11.98 -18.94
CA LEU A 54 12.96 -11.48 -18.28
C LEU A 54 13.46 -12.48 -17.23
N TYR A 55 12.56 -13.06 -16.47
CA TYR A 55 12.89 -14.10 -15.50
C TYR A 55 13.38 -15.39 -16.19
N TYR A 56 12.83 -15.78 -17.36
CA TYR A 56 13.29 -16.92 -18.15
C TYR A 56 14.77 -16.77 -18.55
N PHE A 57 15.15 -15.62 -19.12
CA PHE A 57 16.54 -15.36 -19.49
C PHE A 57 17.48 -15.42 -18.29
N PHE A 58 17.03 -14.90 -17.14
CA PHE A 58 17.78 -15.01 -15.90
C PHE A 58 17.93 -16.48 -15.46
N CYS A 59 16.85 -17.25 -15.39
CA CYS A 59 16.87 -18.66 -15.00
C CYS A 59 17.77 -19.51 -15.91
N ARG A 60 17.71 -19.29 -17.23
CA ARG A 60 18.54 -19.99 -18.19
C ARG A 60 20.04 -19.73 -17.96
N THR A 61 20.39 -18.52 -17.62
CA THR A 61 21.80 -18.11 -17.47
C THR A 61 22.36 -18.49 -16.10
N TYR A 62 21.63 -18.28 -15.02
CA TYR A 62 22.14 -18.36 -13.65
C TYR A 62 21.71 -19.64 -12.92
N TYR A 63 20.45 -20.02 -13.00
CA TYR A 63 19.95 -21.19 -12.24
C TYR A 63 20.10 -22.49 -13.00
N ARG A 64 20.09 -22.45 -14.32
CA ARG A 64 20.17 -23.61 -15.22
C ARG A 64 19.17 -24.72 -14.84
N ASN A 65 18.03 -24.34 -14.25
CA ASN A 65 17.01 -25.26 -13.76
C ASN A 65 15.62 -24.85 -14.28
N PRO A 66 15.11 -25.53 -15.33
CA PRO A 66 13.78 -25.24 -15.89
C PRO A 66 12.64 -25.40 -14.88
N GLY A 67 12.77 -26.30 -13.91
CA GLY A 67 11.75 -26.53 -12.87
C GLY A 67 11.58 -25.34 -11.95
N THR A 68 12.64 -24.58 -11.68
CA THR A 68 12.54 -23.33 -10.88
C THR A 68 11.76 -22.26 -11.63
N TYR A 69 11.99 -22.13 -12.94
CA TYR A 69 11.25 -21.21 -13.81
C TYR A 69 9.75 -21.55 -13.83
N ILE A 70 9.42 -22.79 -14.19
CA ILE A 70 8.01 -23.23 -14.32
C ILE A 70 7.26 -23.02 -13.01
N LYS A 71 7.86 -23.40 -11.86
CA LYS A 71 7.23 -23.22 -10.53
C LYS A 71 7.08 -21.73 -10.19
N GLY A 72 8.11 -20.91 -10.42
CA GLY A 72 8.06 -19.48 -10.14
C GLY A 72 6.95 -18.78 -10.93
N VAL A 73 6.89 -19.00 -12.24
CA VAL A 73 5.88 -18.39 -13.12
C VAL A 73 4.47 -18.96 -12.83
N GLY A 74 4.34 -20.28 -12.68
CA GLY A 74 3.05 -20.91 -12.44
C GLY A 74 2.42 -20.51 -11.12
N ILE A 75 3.21 -20.43 -10.02
CA ILE A 75 2.71 -19.97 -8.72
C ILE A 75 2.36 -18.47 -8.77
N SER A 76 3.19 -17.64 -9.44
CA SER A 76 2.88 -16.21 -9.60
C SER A 76 1.57 -16.01 -10.37
N LEU A 77 1.32 -16.76 -11.44
CA LEU A 77 0.05 -16.72 -12.16
C LEU A 77 -1.12 -17.16 -11.29
N ALA A 78 -0.97 -18.23 -10.51
CA ALA A 78 -2.01 -18.68 -9.58
C ALA A 78 -2.34 -17.61 -8.53
N ILE A 79 -1.32 -16.90 -7.99
CA ILE A 79 -1.52 -15.79 -7.06
C ILE A 79 -2.27 -14.64 -7.74
N ILE A 80 -1.89 -14.26 -8.97
CA ILE A 80 -2.58 -13.19 -9.73
C ILE A 80 -4.06 -13.54 -9.90
N LEU A 81 -4.36 -14.74 -10.40
CA LEU A 81 -5.75 -15.17 -10.64
C LEU A 81 -6.55 -15.24 -9.33
N SER A 82 -5.98 -15.80 -8.28
CA SER A 82 -6.62 -15.84 -6.96
C SER A 82 -6.86 -14.43 -6.40
N SER A 83 -5.91 -13.51 -6.58
CA SER A 83 -6.03 -12.12 -6.14
C SER A 83 -7.20 -11.41 -6.85
N ILE A 84 -7.35 -11.62 -8.16
CA ILE A 84 -8.47 -11.07 -8.93
C ILE A 84 -9.80 -11.64 -8.43
N VAL A 85 -9.89 -12.99 -8.27
CA VAL A 85 -11.11 -13.64 -7.76
C VAL A 85 -11.48 -13.13 -6.38
N ILE A 86 -10.53 -12.97 -5.47
CA ILE A 86 -10.82 -12.41 -4.15
C ILE A 86 -11.29 -10.96 -4.28
N ALA A 87 -10.55 -10.12 -4.99
CA ALA A 87 -10.83 -8.70 -5.09
C ALA A 87 -12.24 -8.38 -5.61
N ILE A 88 -12.69 -9.06 -6.67
CA ILE A 88 -14.01 -8.82 -7.29
C ILE A 88 -15.20 -9.20 -6.40
N ASN A 89 -14.97 -10.00 -5.35
CA ASN A 89 -16.02 -10.43 -4.44
C ASN A 89 -16.23 -9.52 -3.23
N PHE A 90 -15.45 -8.44 -3.10
CA PHE A 90 -15.58 -7.47 -2.02
C PHE A 90 -15.74 -6.06 -2.60
N TYR A 91 -16.60 -5.25 -1.99
CA TYR A 91 -16.71 -3.83 -2.31
C TYR A 91 -15.70 -3.00 -1.52
N ASP A 92 -15.15 -2.00 -2.16
CA ASP A 92 -14.38 -0.96 -1.47
C ASP A 92 -15.31 -0.09 -0.63
N VAL A 93 -15.07 -0.03 0.67
CA VAL A 93 -15.86 0.73 1.63
C VAL A 93 -15.07 1.91 2.22
N SER A 94 -13.95 2.25 1.60
CA SER A 94 -13.09 3.36 2.03
C SER A 94 -13.60 4.70 1.49
N TYR A 95 -13.33 5.77 2.23
CA TYR A 95 -13.71 7.12 1.84
C TYR A 95 -12.94 7.57 0.58
N ASP A 96 -11.60 7.61 0.62
CA ASP A 96 -10.79 8.06 -0.52
C ASP A 96 -11.03 7.17 -1.76
N GLY A 97 -11.26 5.86 -1.55
CA GLY A 97 -11.59 4.92 -2.63
C GLY A 97 -12.85 5.32 -3.37
N GLN A 98 -13.93 5.62 -2.64
CA GLN A 98 -15.21 5.99 -3.21
C GLN A 98 -15.25 7.45 -3.70
N SER A 99 -14.37 8.32 -3.19
CA SER A 99 -14.31 9.72 -3.58
C SER A 99 -13.53 9.95 -4.88
N TYR A 100 -12.30 9.41 -5.00
CA TYR A 100 -11.45 9.74 -6.15
C TYR A 100 -10.62 8.57 -6.72
N HIS A 101 -10.13 7.59 -5.94
CA HIS A 101 -9.32 6.52 -6.51
C HIS A 101 -10.09 5.65 -7.51
N MET A 102 -11.33 5.25 -7.19
CA MET A 102 -12.14 4.49 -8.13
C MET A 102 -12.53 5.34 -9.34
N GLU A 103 -12.74 6.63 -9.15
CA GLU A 103 -12.98 7.56 -10.25
C GLU A 103 -11.79 7.64 -11.21
N GLU A 104 -10.60 7.80 -10.67
CA GLU A 104 -9.36 7.80 -11.46
C GLU A 104 -9.19 6.50 -12.27
N ILE A 105 -9.38 5.34 -11.62
CA ILE A 105 -9.35 4.03 -12.28
C ILE A 105 -10.39 3.95 -13.42
N TYR A 106 -11.60 4.48 -13.19
CA TYR A 106 -12.66 4.51 -14.16
C TYR A 106 -12.32 5.40 -15.36
N GLN A 107 -11.83 6.61 -15.13
CA GLN A 107 -11.47 7.55 -16.18
C GLN A 107 -10.31 7.01 -17.04
N LEU A 108 -9.27 6.44 -16.41
CA LEU A 108 -8.16 5.79 -17.11
C LEU A 108 -8.65 4.65 -18.03
N LYS A 109 -9.56 3.77 -17.53
CA LYS A 109 -10.15 2.70 -18.36
C LYS A 109 -10.95 3.26 -19.53
N ASN A 110 -11.65 4.36 -19.34
CA ASN A 110 -12.55 4.95 -20.34
C ASN A 110 -11.85 5.93 -21.29
N GLY A 111 -10.54 5.91 -21.35
CA GLY A 111 -9.77 6.58 -22.39
C GLY A 111 -9.10 7.88 -21.96
N TRP A 112 -9.18 8.27 -20.69
CA TRP A 112 -8.40 9.41 -20.21
C TRP A 112 -6.89 9.11 -20.28
N ASN A 113 -6.19 10.02 -20.94
CA ASN A 113 -4.73 10.01 -21.04
C ASN A 113 -4.17 11.20 -20.26
N PRO A 114 -3.54 10.99 -19.09
CA PRO A 114 -3.03 12.07 -18.24
C PRO A 114 -1.94 12.95 -18.87
N THR A 115 -1.33 12.52 -19.98
CA THR A 115 -0.31 13.31 -20.69
C THR A 115 -0.90 14.18 -21.81
N GLU A 116 -2.18 14.06 -22.11
CA GLU A 116 -2.86 14.85 -23.15
C GLU A 116 -3.76 15.95 -22.60
N GLY A 117 -4.15 15.84 -21.33
CA GLY A 117 -4.96 16.87 -20.69
C GLY A 117 -5.60 16.47 -19.36
N GLU A 118 -6.04 17.49 -18.66
CA GLU A 118 -6.75 17.39 -17.39
C GLU A 118 -8.19 16.92 -17.59
N LEU A 119 -8.77 16.34 -16.56
CA LEU A 119 -10.18 15.95 -16.51
C LEU A 119 -11.08 17.19 -16.46
N SER A 120 -12.34 17.02 -16.86
CA SER A 120 -13.33 18.08 -16.70
C SER A 120 -13.48 18.48 -15.23
N SER A 121 -13.53 19.77 -14.97
CA SER A 121 -13.80 20.32 -13.64
C SER A 121 -15.18 19.95 -13.07
N SER A 122 -16.05 19.35 -13.88
CA SER A 122 -17.33 18.78 -13.44
C SER A 122 -17.16 17.45 -12.69
N ILE A 123 -16.01 16.79 -12.82
CA ILE A 123 -15.69 15.57 -12.10
C ILE A 123 -15.30 15.95 -10.67
N ASN A 124 -15.99 15.38 -9.69
CA ASN A 124 -15.64 15.59 -8.30
C ASN A 124 -14.19 15.14 -8.03
N MET A 125 -13.47 15.91 -7.22
CA MET A 125 -12.06 15.65 -6.90
C MET A 125 -11.09 15.66 -8.09
N ALA A 126 -11.46 16.18 -9.28
CA ALA A 126 -10.59 16.28 -10.46
C ALA A 126 -9.22 16.87 -10.12
N LEU A 127 -9.17 17.91 -9.28
CA LEU A 127 -7.92 18.52 -8.83
C LEU A 127 -6.93 17.50 -8.24
N TYR A 128 -7.40 16.52 -7.48
CA TYR A 128 -6.53 15.49 -6.90
C TYR A 128 -6.20 14.42 -7.92
N ILE A 129 -7.17 14.00 -8.71
CA ILE A 129 -7.01 12.98 -9.75
C ILE A 129 -5.97 13.43 -10.78
N ASP A 130 -6.05 14.67 -11.26
CA ASP A 130 -5.13 15.19 -12.28
C ASP A 130 -3.69 15.28 -11.78
N HIS A 131 -3.48 15.67 -10.54
CA HIS A 131 -2.16 16.06 -10.05
C HIS A 131 -1.48 15.06 -9.12
N TYR A 132 -2.22 14.07 -8.58
CA TYR A 132 -1.63 13.04 -7.73
C TYR A 132 -0.90 11.96 -8.55
N SER A 133 -0.07 11.17 -7.87
CA SER A 133 0.66 10.05 -8.47
C SER A 133 -0.29 8.93 -8.86
N LYS A 134 -0.09 8.35 -10.03
CA LYS A 134 -0.98 7.37 -10.69
C LYS A 134 -0.41 5.94 -10.74
N GLY A 135 0.65 5.68 -9.96
CA GLY A 135 1.38 4.41 -10.04
C GLY A 135 0.62 3.20 -9.53
N VAL A 136 -0.45 3.42 -8.74
CA VAL A 136 -1.34 2.37 -8.24
C VAL A 136 -2.53 2.21 -9.17
N GLU A 137 -3.15 3.30 -9.57
CA GLU A 137 -4.40 3.35 -10.34
C GLU A 137 -4.23 2.84 -11.77
N ILE A 138 -3.08 3.10 -12.40
CA ILE A 138 -2.79 2.62 -13.77
C ILE A 138 -2.80 1.08 -13.85
N PRO A 139 -2.05 0.29 -13.05
CA PRO A 139 -2.18 -1.16 -13.07
C PRO A 139 -3.58 -1.66 -12.67
N GLN A 140 -4.28 -0.94 -11.78
CA GLN A 140 -5.63 -1.28 -11.35
C GLN A 140 -6.64 -1.05 -12.49
N SER A 141 -6.50 0.02 -13.27
CA SER A 141 -7.34 0.27 -14.44
C SER A 141 -7.13 -0.76 -15.56
N ALA A 142 -5.89 -1.25 -15.72
CA ALA A 142 -5.60 -2.34 -16.65
C ALA A 142 -6.29 -3.67 -16.25
N LEU A 143 -6.38 -3.96 -14.94
CA LEU A 143 -7.15 -5.10 -14.42
C LEU A 143 -8.66 -4.90 -14.58
N TYR A 144 -9.14 -3.68 -14.34
CA TYR A 144 -10.53 -3.32 -14.60
C TYR A 144 -10.89 -3.52 -16.07
N SER A 145 -10.01 -3.16 -17.00
CA SER A 145 -10.22 -3.35 -18.44
C SER A 145 -10.34 -4.81 -18.89
N ILE A 146 -9.79 -5.76 -18.10
CA ILE A 146 -9.90 -7.20 -18.36
C ILE A 146 -11.21 -7.76 -17.84
N THR A 147 -11.67 -7.28 -16.68
CA THR A 147 -12.72 -7.94 -15.90
C THR A 147 -14.06 -7.22 -16.00
N ASP A 148 -14.08 -5.99 -16.47
CA ASP A 148 -15.22 -5.06 -16.41
C ASP A 148 -15.81 -4.93 -14.99
N ARG A 149 -14.96 -5.14 -13.96
CA ARG A 149 -15.28 -5.03 -12.54
C ARG A 149 -14.24 -4.13 -11.86
N ILE A 150 -14.66 -2.95 -11.44
CA ILE A 150 -13.75 -1.96 -10.86
C ILE A 150 -13.04 -2.50 -9.61
N GLU A 151 -13.73 -3.33 -8.85
CA GLU A 151 -13.20 -3.97 -7.65
C GLU A 151 -11.99 -4.89 -7.93
N ALA A 152 -11.79 -5.32 -9.19
CA ALA A 152 -10.63 -6.12 -9.59
C ALA A 152 -9.30 -5.38 -9.40
N GLY A 153 -9.30 -4.05 -9.45
CA GLY A 153 -8.10 -3.23 -9.22
C GLY A 153 -7.39 -3.58 -7.92
N LYS A 154 -8.14 -3.84 -6.85
CA LYS A 154 -7.60 -4.22 -5.53
C LYS A 154 -6.76 -5.51 -5.53
N ALA A 155 -6.80 -6.31 -6.60
CA ALA A 155 -5.94 -7.49 -6.75
C ALA A 155 -4.45 -7.15 -6.63
N THR A 156 -4.04 -5.95 -7.01
CA THR A 156 -2.66 -5.47 -6.86
C THR A 156 -2.20 -5.48 -5.39
N ASN A 157 -3.08 -5.21 -4.42
CA ASN A 157 -2.78 -5.25 -2.99
C ASN A 157 -2.40 -6.68 -2.56
N PHE A 158 -3.18 -7.68 -2.97
CA PHE A 158 -2.91 -9.10 -2.67
C PHE A 158 -1.65 -9.61 -3.34
N MET A 159 -1.40 -9.18 -4.58
CA MET A 159 -0.18 -9.51 -5.31
C MET A 159 1.06 -8.97 -4.59
N LEU A 160 1.05 -7.70 -4.19
CA LEU A 160 2.16 -7.07 -3.47
C LEU A 160 2.34 -7.65 -2.06
N LEU A 161 1.25 -7.93 -1.34
CA LEU A 161 1.30 -8.60 -0.04
C LEU A 161 1.98 -9.98 -0.16
N SER A 162 1.57 -10.78 -1.14
CA SER A 162 2.17 -12.09 -1.43
C SER A 162 3.64 -11.96 -1.85
N ALA A 163 3.97 -10.94 -2.64
CA ALA A 163 5.34 -10.66 -3.05
C ALA A 163 6.23 -10.36 -1.85
N SER A 164 5.79 -9.48 -0.96
CA SER A 164 6.56 -9.12 0.25
C SER A 164 6.78 -10.30 1.18
N PHE A 165 5.76 -11.15 1.34
CA PHE A 165 5.90 -12.40 2.12
C PHE A 165 6.94 -13.35 1.51
N CYS A 166 6.85 -13.61 0.20
CA CYS A 166 7.76 -14.50 -0.50
C CYS A 166 9.21 -13.96 -0.47
N LEU A 167 9.41 -12.67 -0.71
CA LEU A 167 10.73 -12.04 -0.66
C LEU A 167 11.32 -12.11 0.76
N THR A 168 10.54 -11.75 1.78
CA THR A 168 11.00 -11.76 3.19
C THR A 168 11.31 -13.17 3.65
N LEU A 169 10.42 -14.13 3.40
CA LEU A 169 10.63 -15.53 3.78
C LEU A 169 11.84 -16.13 3.05
N GLY A 170 11.99 -15.84 1.76
CA GLY A 170 13.13 -16.26 0.96
C GLY A 170 14.45 -15.74 1.55
N LEU A 171 14.52 -14.45 1.89
CA LEU A 171 15.72 -13.85 2.51
C LEU A 171 16.04 -14.48 3.88
N LEU A 172 15.05 -14.65 4.75
CA LEU A 172 15.28 -15.22 6.09
C LEU A 172 15.72 -16.68 6.03
N LEU A 173 15.06 -17.51 5.20
CA LEU A 173 15.46 -18.92 5.01
C LEU A 173 16.84 -19.05 4.40
N SER A 174 17.24 -18.16 3.49
CA SER A 174 18.57 -18.17 2.89
C SER A 174 19.68 -17.95 3.91
N GLY A 175 19.40 -17.26 5.02
CA GLY A 175 20.33 -16.98 6.12
C GLY A 175 20.73 -18.21 6.91
N LYS A 176 19.91 -19.27 6.95
CA LYS A 176 20.14 -20.54 7.69
C LYS A 176 20.44 -20.38 9.19
N ARG A 177 20.10 -19.22 9.77
CA ARG A 177 20.37 -18.90 11.20
C ARG A 177 19.15 -19.09 12.09
N LEU A 178 17.96 -19.12 11.50
CA LEU A 178 16.69 -19.26 12.20
C LEU A 178 15.99 -20.55 11.78
N SER A 179 15.17 -21.12 12.67
CA SER A 179 14.28 -22.21 12.29
C SER A 179 13.24 -21.73 11.27
N ALA A 180 12.73 -22.64 10.43
CA ALA A 180 11.74 -22.31 9.41
C ALA A 180 10.48 -21.66 10.02
N ILE A 181 10.04 -22.13 11.19
CA ILE A 181 8.89 -21.55 11.91
C ILE A 181 9.13 -20.09 12.27
N LYS A 182 10.32 -19.74 12.82
CA LYS A 182 10.65 -18.36 13.13
C LYS A 182 10.71 -17.49 11.87
N CYS A 183 11.28 -18.02 10.77
CA CYS A 183 11.29 -17.31 9.49
C CYS A 183 9.86 -17.01 9.01
N ILE A 184 8.94 -17.97 9.12
CA ILE A 184 7.53 -17.80 8.73
C ILE A 184 6.87 -16.70 9.61
N PHE A 185 6.97 -16.79 10.94
CA PHE A 185 6.34 -15.81 11.83
C PHE A 185 6.88 -14.39 11.60
N ILE A 186 8.21 -14.23 11.50
CA ILE A 186 8.82 -12.91 11.27
C ILE A 186 8.40 -12.37 9.89
N SER A 187 8.32 -13.22 8.87
CA SER A 187 7.83 -12.81 7.55
C SER A 187 6.36 -12.40 7.59
N LEU A 188 5.50 -13.13 8.30
CA LEU A 188 4.11 -12.76 8.50
C LEU A 188 3.98 -11.43 9.25
N PHE A 189 4.73 -11.24 10.34
CA PHE A 189 4.70 -9.98 11.09
C PHE A 189 5.15 -8.78 10.26
N ALA A 190 6.18 -8.95 9.43
CA ALA A 190 6.64 -7.90 8.54
C ALA A 190 5.60 -7.58 7.45
N THR A 191 5.04 -8.61 6.83
CA THR A 191 4.09 -8.47 5.72
C THR A 191 2.72 -7.98 6.17
N LEU A 192 2.21 -8.49 7.31
CA LEU A 192 0.91 -8.11 7.88
C LEU A 192 1.00 -6.79 8.67
N ASN A 193 1.57 -5.76 8.06
CA ASN A 193 1.52 -4.40 8.57
C ASN A 193 0.05 -3.97 8.73
N PRO A 194 -0.38 -3.44 9.88
CA PRO A 194 -1.77 -3.05 10.11
C PRO A 194 -2.36 -2.14 9.02
N ILE A 195 -1.57 -1.19 8.51
CA ILE A 195 -2.02 -0.31 7.43
C ILE A 195 -2.27 -1.11 6.14
N ALA A 196 -1.36 -2.02 5.78
CA ALA A 196 -1.50 -2.85 4.59
C ALA A 196 -2.70 -3.81 4.69
N VAL A 197 -2.94 -4.39 5.87
CA VAL A 197 -4.06 -5.33 6.10
C VAL A 197 -5.41 -4.60 6.06
N ASN A 198 -5.52 -3.46 6.74
CA ASN A 198 -6.76 -2.68 6.79
C ASN A 198 -7.16 -2.12 5.41
N GLN A 199 -6.17 -1.82 4.57
CA GLN A 199 -6.38 -1.29 3.22
C GLN A 199 -6.39 -2.38 2.12
N LEU A 200 -6.27 -3.67 2.48
CA LEU A 200 -6.12 -4.75 1.51
C LEU A 200 -7.31 -4.90 0.54
N LEU A 201 -8.52 -4.60 1.02
CA LEU A 201 -9.77 -4.66 0.26
C LEU A 201 -10.27 -3.27 -0.18
N THR A 202 -9.36 -2.31 -0.28
CA THR A 202 -9.65 -0.93 -0.71
C THR A 202 -8.72 -0.49 -1.83
N THR A 203 -9.02 0.63 -2.45
CA THR A 203 -8.14 1.29 -3.42
C THR A 203 -7.19 2.31 -2.77
N TYR A 204 -7.14 2.40 -1.44
CA TYR A 204 -6.13 3.18 -0.73
C TYR A 204 -4.71 2.75 -1.07
N VAL A 205 -3.79 3.68 -1.05
CA VAL A 205 -2.42 3.50 -1.54
C VAL A 205 -1.36 3.31 -0.44
N ASP A 206 -1.69 3.66 0.82
CA ASP A 206 -0.72 3.64 1.92
C ASP A 206 -0.27 2.22 2.28
N GLY A 207 -1.17 1.23 2.16
CA GLY A 207 -0.86 -0.18 2.34
C GLY A 207 0.15 -0.68 1.32
N GLN A 208 0.02 -0.27 0.06
CA GLN A 208 1.01 -0.58 -0.97
C GLN A 208 2.35 0.09 -0.70
N LEU A 209 2.35 1.35 -0.22
CA LEU A 209 3.57 2.02 0.19
C LEU A 209 4.30 1.27 1.30
N ALA A 210 3.58 0.83 2.35
CA ALA A 210 4.14 -0.01 3.40
C ALA A 210 4.87 -1.22 2.81
N ILE A 211 4.16 -2.00 2.00
CA ILE A 211 4.68 -3.22 1.38
C ILE A 211 5.89 -2.93 0.50
N MET A 212 5.87 -1.88 -0.31
CA MET A 212 6.97 -1.56 -1.23
C MET A 212 8.22 -1.11 -0.50
N LEU A 213 8.11 -0.38 0.61
CA LEU A 213 9.25 -0.04 1.46
C LEU A 213 9.87 -1.28 2.11
N LEU A 214 9.07 -2.26 2.55
CA LEU A 214 9.58 -3.57 2.99
C LEU A 214 10.31 -4.30 1.85
N CYS A 215 9.67 -4.39 0.67
CA CYS A 215 10.26 -5.03 -0.50
C CYS A 215 11.61 -4.38 -0.88
N PHE A 216 11.74 -3.05 -0.77
CA PHE A 216 13.00 -2.35 -1.00
C PHE A 216 14.10 -2.85 -0.05
N LEU A 217 13.84 -2.84 1.27
CA LEU A 217 14.81 -3.27 2.28
C LEU A 217 15.25 -4.73 2.07
N ILE A 218 14.29 -5.61 1.79
CA ILE A 218 14.56 -7.03 1.56
C ILE A 218 15.34 -7.23 0.26
N THR A 219 14.92 -6.60 -0.85
CA THR A 219 15.55 -6.78 -2.15
C THR A 219 16.94 -6.13 -2.22
N ALA A 220 17.13 -4.96 -1.59
CA ALA A 220 18.45 -4.34 -1.46
C ALA A 220 19.42 -5.25 -0.67
N THR A 221 18.95 -5.85 0.43
CA THR A 221 19.73 -6.83 1.21
C THR A 221 20.06 -8.07 0.38
N TRP A 222 19.09 -8.58 -0.38
CA TRP A 222 19.29 -9.72 -1.28
C TRP A 222 20.30 -9.39 -2.38
N ALA A 223 20.19 -8.22 -3.01
CA ALA A 223 21.11 -7.79 -4.06
C ALA A 223 22.57 -7.69 -3.58
N VAL A 224 22.77 -7.19 -2.34
CA VAL A 224 24.12 -7.15 -1.72
C VAL A 224 24.68 -8.56 -1.52
N ARG A 225 23.81 -9.51 -1.18
CA ARG A 225 24.23 -10.86 -0.85
C ARG A 225 24.51 -11.72 -2.09
N GLU A 226 23.63 -11.67 -3.08
CA GLU A 226 23.67 -12.56 -4.25
C GLU A 226 24.31 -11.88 -5.48
N GLY A 227 24.23 -10.54 -5.58
CA GLY A 227 24.80 -9.75 -6.67
C GLY A 227 24.22 -10.01 -8.07
N ASP A 228 23.10 -10.74 -8.14
CA ASP A 228 22.50 -11.20 -9.38
C ASP A 228 21.73 -10.09 -10.13
N LYS A 229 21.56 -10.25 -11.45
CA LYS A 229 20.87 -9.27 -12.30
C LYS A 229 19.38 -9.18 -12.01
N PHE A 230 18.76 -10.28 -11.59
CA PHE A 230 17.32 -10.32 -11.33
C PHE A 230 16.96 -9.49 -10.09
N SER A 231 17.74 -9.59 -9.02
CA SER A 231 17.53 -8.77 -7.82
C SER A 231 17.62 -7.26 -8.12
N PHE A 232 18.48 -6.86 -9.03
CA PHE A 232 18.58 -5.47 -9.47
C PHE A 232 17.40 -5.02 -10.34
N LEU A 233 16.84 -5.90 -11.18
CA LEU A 233 15.61 -5.61 -11.93
C LEU A 233 14.41 -5.46 -10.98
N VAL A 234 14.30 -6.34 -9.98
CA VAL A 234 13.26 -6.23 -8.94
C VAL A 234 13.44 -4.94 -8.14
N LEU A 235 14.66 -4.57 -7.76
CA LEU A 235 14.95 -3.33 -7.05
C LEU A 235 14.57 -2.09 -7.88
N ALA A 236 14.90 -2.07 -9.17
CA ALA A 236 14.51 -1.00 -10.09
C ALA A 236 12.98 -0.89 -10.19
N SER A 237 12.29 -2.03 -10.31
CA SER A 237 10.82 -2.08 -10.34
C SER A 237 10.20 -1.52 -9.07
N ILE A 238 10.76 -1.84 -7.89
CA ILE A 238 10.33 -1.31 -6.60
C ILE A 238 10.50 0.21 -6.55
N ILE A 239 11.63 0.74 -7.00
CA ILE A 239 11.90 2.19 -7.01
C ILE A 239 10.88 2.90 -7.91
N ILE A 240 10.64 2.40 -9.12
CA ILE A 240 9.70 2.96 -10.09
C ILE A 240 8.27 2.98 -9.52
N ILE A 241 7.80 1.87 -8.95
CA ILE A 241 6.45 1.81 -8.36
C ILE A 241 6.37 2.77 -7.17
N THR A 242 7.31 2.67 -6.21
CA THR A 242 7.23 3.42 -4.95
C THR A 242 7.25 4.93 -5.17
N SER A 243 8.05 5.41 -6.13
CA SER A 243 8.09 6.84 -6.47
C SER A 243 6.77 7.36 -7.01
N ASN A 244 5.87 6.49 -7.46
CA ASN A 244 4.59 6.85 -8.07
C ASN A 244 3.34 6.37 -7.28
N ILE A 245 3.51 5.89 -6.05
CA ILE A 245 2.38 5.55 -5.18
C ILE A 245 1.70 6.83 -4.66
N LYS A 246 2.50 7.75 -4.14
CA LYS A 246 2.10 9.08 -3.66
C LYS A 246 3.33 9.95 -3.40
N PHE A 247 3.16 11.26 -3.19
CA PHE A 247 4.28 12.18 -2.97
C PHE A 247 5.23 11.75 -1.84
N THR A 248 4.71 11.26 -0.72
CA THR A 248 5.55 10.74 0.37
C THR A 248 6.30 9.47 -0.03
N GLY A 249 5.78 8.68 -0.97
CA GLY A 249 6.47 7.52 -1.54
C GLY A 249 7.74 7.91 -2.27
N LEU A 250 7.71 8.99 -3.06
CA LEU A 250 8.91 9.53 -3.70
C LEU A 250 9.94 9.96 -2.65
N VAL A 251 9.52 10.71 -1.62
CA VAL A 251 10.43 11.16 -0.56
C VAL A 251 11.09 9.98 0.15
N TYR A 252 10.31 8.96 0.53
CA TYR A 252 10.84 7.78 1.22
C TYR A 252 11.76 6.94 0.34
N ILE A 253 11.41 6.71 -0.93
CA ILE A 253 12.26 5.88 -1.78
C ILE A 253 13.58 6.57 -2.12
N VAL A 254 13.59 7.89 -2.25
CA VAL A 254 14.83 8.69 -2.40
C VAL A 254 15.68 8.56 -1.15
N LEU A 255 15.09 8.75 0.05
CA LEU A 255 15.79 8.62 1.32
C LEU A 255 16.38 7.21 1.49
N PHE A 256 15.60 6.16 1.23
CA PHE A 256 16.02 4.77 1.37
C PHE A 256 17.09 4.40 0.35
N SER A 257 16.97 4.88 -0.88
CA SER A 257 17.96 4.68 -1.93
C SER A 257 19.28 5.39 -1.60
N PHE A 258 19.20 6.65 -1.14
CA PHE A 258 20.38 7.39 -0.68
C PHE A 258 21.06 6.67 0.50
N ALA A 259 20.29 6.25 1.51
CA ALA A 259 20.81 5.53 2.66
C ALA A 259 21.47 4.19 2.23
N PHE A 260 20.87 3.46 1.31
CA PHE A 260 21.44 2.23 0.77
C PHE A 260 22.80 2.49 0.08
N LEU A 261 22.88 3.50 -0.77
CA LEU A 261 24.11 3.89 -1.46
C LEU A 261 25.18 4.41 -0.48
N ALA A 262 24.78 5.22 0.51
CA ALA A 262 25.67 5.69 1.56
C ALA A 262 26.23 4.51 2.39
N TRP A 263 25.38 3.55 2.74
CA TRP A 263 25.83 2.33 3.43
C TRP A 263 26.82 1.52 2.57
N LEU A 264 26.56 1.36 1.28
CA LEU A 264 27.49 0.71 0.36
C LEU A 264 28.83 1.44 0.28
N ALA A 265 28.80 2.78 0.22
CA ALA A 265 30.02 3.58 0.13
C ALA A 265 30.86 3.56 1.41
N LEU A 266 30.21 3.61 2.59
CA LEU A 266 30.90 3.82 3.87
C LEU A 266 31.20 2.54 4.64
N VAL A 267 30.38 1.50 4.44
CA VAL A 267 30.40 0.28 5.27
C VAL A 267 30.80 -0.96 4.47
N ASN A 268 30.35 -1.08 3.23
CA ASN A 268 30.55 -2.28 2.40
C ASN A 268 31.04 -1.91 1.00
N TYR A 269 32.07 -1.07 0.92
CA TYR A 269 32.54 -0.56 -0.35
C TYR A 269 33.17 -1.63 -1.23
N GLN A 270 32.52 -1.90 -2.35
CA GLN A 270 33.01 -2.68 -3.48
C GLN A 270 32.73 -1.88 -4.75
N LYS A 271 33.77 -1.28 -5.36
CA LYS A 271 33.64 -0.31 -6.46
C LYS A 271 32.67 -0.74 -7.57
N ALA A 272 32.86 -1.93 -8.13
CA ALA A 272 32.02 -2.42 -9.23
C ALA A 272 30.55 -2.62 -8.81
N PHE A 273 30.31 -3.13 -7.60
CA PHE A 273 28.95 -3.30 -7.06
C PHE A 273 28.29 -1.94 -6.76
N PHE A 274 29.02 -1.03 -6.13
CA PHE A 274 28.55 0.33 -5.87
C PHE A 274 28.16 1.06 -7.15
N GLN A 275 29.03 1.03 -8.18
CA GLN A 275 28.73 1.67 -9.47
C GLN A 275 27.47 1.10 -10.12
N LYS A 276 27.30 -0.22 -10.09
CA LYS A 276 26.11 -0.89 -10.60
C LYS A 276 24.85 -0.50 -9.82
N ALA A 277 24.91 -0.53 -8.48
CA ALA A 277 23.80 -0.14 -7.62
C ALA A 277 23.41 1.33 -7.84
N PHE A 278 24.41 2.22 -7.90
CA PHE A 278 24.20 3.65 -8.17
C PHE A 278 23.52 3.87 -9.53
N LEU A 279 24.05 3.26 -10.59
CA LEU A 279 23.48 3.42 -11.94
C LEU A 279 22.03 2.93 -12.00
N ILE A 280 21.75 1.75 -11.43
CA ILE A 280 20.39 1.18 -11.44
C ILE A 280 19.42 2.05 -10.63
N THR A 281 19.82 2.49 -9.45
CA THR A 281 19.00 3.36 -8.60
C THR A 281 18.73 4.70 -9.28
N LEU A 282 19.75 5.30 -9.90
CA LEU A 282 19.61 6.55 -10.64
C LEU A 282 18.67 6.40 -11.83
N VAL A 283 18.92 5.39 -12.69
CA VAL A 283 18.08 5.16 -13.89
C VAL A 283 16.63 4.83 -13.49
N ALA A 284 16.43 3.98 -12.49
CA ALA A 284 15.08 3.68 -12.00
C ALA A 284 14.38 4.94 -11.44
N GLY A 285 15.10 5.78 -10.70
CA GLY A 285 14.57 7.06 -10.21
C GLY A 285 14.22 8.02 -11.34
N LEU A 286 15.08 8.15 -12.34
CA LEU A 286 14.81 8.98 -13.54
C LEU A 286 13.58 8.46 -14.31
N ILE A 287 13.47 7.16 -14.54
CA ILE A 287 12.29 6.56 -15.16
C ILE A 287 11.04 6.82 -14.29
N GLY A 288 11.16 6.63 -12.98
CA GLY A 288 10.06 6.87 -12.04
C GLY A 288 9.53 8.31 -12.09
N VAL A 289 10.41 9.30 -12.16
CA VAL A 289 10.02 10.72 -12.14
C VAL A 289 9.67 11.25 -13.54
N PHE A 290 10.51 11.00 -14.55
CA PHE A 290 10.40 11.65 -15.86
C PHE A 290 9.57 10.87 -16.89
N ILE A 291 9.34 9.57 -16.67
CA ILE A 291 8.50 8.75 -17.56
C ILE A 291 7.18 8.44 -16.87
N VAL A 292 7.22 7.68 -15.76
CA VAL A 292 6.00 7.22 -15.08
C VAL A 292 5.30 8.38 -14.38
N GLY A 293 6.03 9.21 -13.67
CA GLY A 293 5.52 10.36 -12.94
C GLY A 293 5.48 11.65 -13.75
N TYR A 294 5.46 11.58 -15.09
CA TYR A 294 5.52 12.77 -15.95
C TYR A 294 4.40 13.76 -15.62
N SER A 295 3.14 13.33 -15.68
CA SER A 295 1.98 14.19 -15.37
C SER A 295 2.03 14.73 -13.94
N THR A 296 2.46 13.91 -12.98
CA THR A 296 2.51 14.29 -11.56
C THR A 296 3.67 15.23 -11.23
N TYR A 297 4.89 14.92 -11.68
CA TYR A 297 6.08 15.66 -11.22
C TYR A 297 6.58 16.68 -12.23
N VAL A 298 6.64 16.30 -13.51
CA VAL A 298 7.19 17.18 -14.55
C VAL A 298 6.18 18.23 -14.93
N GLU A 299 4.96 17.83 -15.26
CA GLU A 299 3.89 18.73 -15.69
C GLU A 299 3.48 19.69 -14.55
N ASN A 300 3.28 19.17 -13.33
CA ASN A 300 3.04 20.04 -12.16
C ASN A 300 4.16 21.07 -11.95
N THR A 301 5.43 20.69 -12.20
CA THR A 301 6.54 21.65 -12.10
C THR A 301 6.48 22.72 -13.19
N ILE A 302 6.15 22.34 -14.41
CA ILE A 302 6.07 23.27 -15.55
C ILE A 302 4.88 24.22 -15.41
N VAL A 303 3.70 23.69 -15.11
CA VAL A 303 2.44 24.44 -15.10
C VAL A 303 2.21 25.15 -13.77
N HIS A 304 2.41 24.45 -12.65
CA HIS A 304 2.11 24.95 -11.30
C HIS A 304 3.35 25.36 -10.51
N HIS A 305 4.55 25.29 -11.10
CA HIS A 305 5.83 25.66 -10.50
C HIS A 305 6.18 24.88 -9.21
N HIS A 306 5.55 23.70 -9.00
CA HIS A 306 5.87 22.84 -7.86
C HIS A 306 5.53 21.36 -8.15
N PRO A 307 6.49 20.41 -7.96
CA PRO A 307 6.27 18.99 -8.27
C PRO A 307 5.23 18.30 -7.36
N PHE A 308 4.89 18.88 -6.23
CA PHE A 308 3.90 18.33 -5.26
C PHE A 308 2.61 19.15 -5.21
N TYR A 309 2.29 19.87 -6.29
CA TYR A 309 0.99 20.49 -6.44
C TYR A 309 -0.12 19.39 -6.44
N PRO A 310 -1.29 19.61 -5.81
CA PRO A 310 -1.78 20.81 -5.17
C PRO A 310 -1.44 20.92 -3.66
N LEU A 311 -0.67 20.02 -3.07
CA LEU A 311 -0.38 20.02 -1.63
C LEU A 311 0.69 21.03 -1.23
N MET A 312 1.54 21.44 -2.17
CA MET A 312 2.63 22.40 -1.96
C MET A 312 2.67 23.42 -3.10
N GLY A 313 3.39 24.52 -2.88
CA GLY A 313 3.51 25.59 -3.86
C GLY A 313 2.50 26.72 -3.65
N LYS A 314 2.36 27.58 -4.68
CA LYS A 314 1.40 28.68 -4.68
C LYS A 314 -0.03 28.10 -4.85
N ASN A 315 -0.98 28.60 -4.08
CA ASN A 315 -2.37 28.12 -4.06
C ASN A 315 -2.52 26.65 -3.59
N LYS A 316 -1.66 26.22 -2.67
CA LYS A 316 -1.75 24.88 -2.07
C LYS A 316 -3.09 24.66 -1.36
N VAL A 317 -3.58 23.43 -1.40
CA VAL A 317 -4.70 22.97 -0.60
C VAL A 317 -4.19 22.34 0.68
N ASP A 318 -4.68 22.77 1.82
CA ASP A 318 -4.37 22.16 3.11
C ASP A 318 -5.38 21.05 3.42
N ILE A 319 -5.04 19.83 3.03
CA ILE A 319 -5.88 18.66 3.32
C ILE A 319 -5.90 18.30 4.81
N MET A 320 -4.90 18.76 5.59
CA MET A 320 -4.81 18.44 7.01
C MET A 320 -5.80 19.23 7.85
N GLN A 321 -6.19 20.43 7.44
CA GLN A 321 -7.16 21.26 8.15
C GLN A 321 -8.45 20.49 8.49
N HIS A 322 -8.89 19.61 7.59
CA HIS A 322 -10.11 18.80 7.74
C HIS A 322 -9.86 17.41 8.34
N ASN A 323 -8.61 17.01 8.52
CA ASN A 323 -8.25 15.67 8.95
C ASN A 323 -7.63 15.59 10.35
N LEU A 324 -7.27 16.74 10.94
CA LEU A 324 -6.69 16.78 12.28
C LEU A 324 -7.74 16.42 13.36
N PRO A 325 -7.37 15.61 14.35
CA PRO A 325 -8.17 15.48 15.56
C PRO A 325 -8.33 16.83 16.27
N PRO A 326 -9.45 17.07 17.00
CA PRO A 326 -9.66 18.32 17.74
C PRO A 326 -8.47 18.66 18.65
N GLY A 327 -8.01 19.91 18.60
CA GLY A 327 -6.89 20.41 19.40
C GLY A 327 -5.50 20.15 18.82
N PHE A 328 -5.37 19.30 17.79
CA PHE A 328 -4.05 18.99 17.19
C PHE A 328 -3.45 20.17 16.44
N GLU A 329 -4.24 21.12 15.99
CA GLU A 329 -3.78 22.35 15.33
C GLU A 329 -2.84 23.18 16.22
N HIS A 330 -2.95 23.05 17.55
CA HIS A 330 -2.13 23.78 18.52
C HIS A 330 -0.85 23.04 18.94
N TYR A 331 -0.67 21.78 18.52
CA TYR A 331 0.44 20.96 18.98
C TYR A 331 1.57 20.87 17.95
N SER A 332 2.82 20.80 18.43
CA SER A 332 3.97 20.48 17.60
C SER A 332 3.90 19.05 17.04
N ALA A 333 4.58 18.78 15.93
CA ALA A 333 4.61 17.44 15.32
C ALA A 333 5.03 16.34 16.32
N SER A 334 6.02 16.62 17.17
CA SER A 334 6.47 15.67 18.21
C SER A 334 5.41 15.44 19.28
N HIS A 335 4.65 16.46 19.66
CA HIS A 335 3.56 16.33 20.64
C HIS A 335 2.39 15.54 20.04
N LYS A 336 1.97 15.84 18.82
CA LYS A 336 0.97 15.06 18.07
C LYS A 336 1.38 13.57 17.99
N PHE A 337 2.64 13.32 17.62
CA PHE A 337 3.18 11.96 17.56
C PHE A 337 3.10 11.24 18.92
N PHE A 338 3.51 11.90 20.00
CA PHE A 338 3.45 11.33 21.36
C PHE A 338 2.02 11.00 21.76
N LEU A 339 1.08 11.93 21.58
CA LEU A 339 -0.33 11.74 21.92
C LEU A 339 -0.95 10.57 21.12
N SER A 340 -0.69 10.51 19.81
CA SER A 340 -1.18 9.42 18.99
C SER A 340 -0.55 8.09 19.40
N PHE A 341 0.77 8.07 19.61
CA PHE A 341 1.51 6.84 19.88
C PHE A 341 1.13 6.19 21.23
N PHE A 342 0.88 7.01 22.27
CA PHE A 342 0.48 6.54 23.60
C PHE A 342 -1.03 6.66 23.86
N GLY A 343 -1.80 7.04 22.86
CA GLY A 343 -3.25 7.12 22.94
C GLY A 343 -3.95 5.77 22.84
N HIS A 344 -5.21 5.74 23.26
CA HIS A 344 -6.13 4.68 22.86
C HIS A 344 -6.37 4.76 21.35
N THR A 345 -6.49 3.59 20.71
CA THR A 345 -6.78 3.52 19.28
C THR A 345 -8.16 4.13 19.01
N ASP A 346 -8.19 5.20 18.22
CA ASP A 346 -9.43 5.91 17.92
C ASP A 346 -9.41 6.47 16.49
N ASN A 347 -10.59 6.54 15.89
CA ASN A 347 -10.79 7.14 14.58
C ASN A 347 -11.52 8.48 14.73
N VAL A 348 -10.89 9.42 15.43
CA VAL A 348 -11.45 10.75 15.71
C VAL A 348 -11.44 11.57 14.43
N MET A 349 -12.61 12.06 14.03
CA MET A 349 -12.78 12.96 12.88
C MET A 349 -13.15 14.37 13.36
N ILE A 350 -13.05 15.35 12.45
CA ILE A 350 -13.54 16.72 12.69
C ILE A 350 -14.99 16.69 13.15
N GLY A 351 -15.29 17.52 14.13
CA GLY A 351 -16.62 17.59 14.75
C GLY A 351 -16.84 16.60 15.90
N ASN A 352 -15.89 15.70 16.16
CA ASN A 352 -15.93 14.87 17.35
C ASN A 352 -15.29 15.62 18.52
N THR A 353 -16.01 15.72 19.65
CA THR A 353 -15.55 16.40 20.87
C THR A 353 -14.72 15.52 21.81
N LYS A 354 -14.40 14.30 21.40
CA LYS A 354 -13.63 13.36 22.23
C LYS A 354 -12.18 13.81 22.36
N GLU A 355 -11.73 14.03 23.58
CA GLU A 355 -10.31 14.21 23.89
C GLU A 355 -9.54 12.90 23.70
N ILE A 356 -8.28 13.00 23.22
CA ILE A 356 -7.40 11.85 23.10
C ILE A 356 -6.99 11.40 24.50
N ARG A 357 -7.35 10.18 24.84
CA ARG A 357 -7.02 9.58 26.12
C ARG A 357 -5.72 8.78 26.00
N LEU A 358 -4.72 9.14 26.81
CA LEU A 358 -3.49 8.36 26.94
C LEU A 358 -3.78 7.05 27.67
N LYS A 359 -2.99 6.02 27.34
CA LYS A 359 -3.06 4.71 27.98
C LYS A 359 -1.72 4.23 28.48
N ILE A 360 -1.74 3.33 29.45
CA ILE A 360 -0.55 2.55 29.83
C ILE A 360 -0.25 1.56 28.70
N PRO A 361 1.01 1.46 28.23
CA PRO A 361 1.40 0.46 27.25
C PRO A 361 0.90 -0.94 27.64
N PHE A 362 0.40 -1.70 26.66
CA PHE A 362 -0.29 -3.00 26.80
C PHE A 362 -1.72 -2.96 27.36
N ALA A 363 -2.21 -1.84 27.92
CA ALA A 363 -3.62 -1.73 28.24
C ALA A 363 -4.45 -1.68 26.94
N ILE A 364 -5.53 -2.48 26.91
CA ILE A 364 -6.47 -2.54 25.78
C ILE A 364 -7.88 -2.42 26.30
N ASN A 365 -8.70 -1.61 25.64
CA ASN A 365 -10.12 -1.56 25.85
C ASN A 365 -10.89 -2.04 24.60
N LYS A 366 -12.22 -2.03 24.65
CA LYS A 366 -13.06 -2.45 23.53
C LYS A 366 -12.88 -1.53 22.31
N ASP A 367 -12.74 -0.23 22.52
CA ASP A 367 -12.56 0.75 21.44
C ASP A 367 -11.23 0.53 20.72
N ASP A 368 -10.13 0.20 21.44
CA ASP A 368 -8.84 -0.17 20.83
C ASP A 368 -9.00 -1.33 19.86
N ILE A 369 -9.82 -2.34 20.18
CA ILE A 369 -10.04 -3.50 19.32
C ILE A 369 -10.85 -3.09 18.09
N VAL A 370 -11.96 -2.36 18.28
CA VAL A 370 -12.83 -1.94 17.18
C VAL A 370 -12.11 -1.03 16.21
N ASN A 371 -11.35 -0.05 16.70
CA ASN A 371 -10.63 0.88 15.84
C ASN A 371 -9.36 0.29 15.22
N SER A 372 -8.82 -0.82 15.74
CA SER A 372 -7.63 -1.48 15.15
C SER A 372 -7.87 -2.06 13.76
N TYR A 373 -9.12 -2.31 13.36
CA TYR A 373 -9.46 -2.81 12.03
C TYR A 373 -10.17 -1.76 11.14
N ALA A 374 -10.25 -0.51 11.57
CA ALA A 374 -10.75 0.57 10.73
C ALA A 374 -9.73 0.91 9.63
N ILE A 375 -10.24 1.18 8.43
CA ILE A 375 -9.41 1.44 7.23
C ILE A 375 -8.49 2.65 7.44
N ASP A 376 -9.00 3.69 8.08
CA ASP A 376 -8.32 4.97 8.26
C ASP A 376 -8.23 5.34 9.75
N THR A 377 -7.58 4.48 10.54
CA THR A 377 -7.38 4.75 11.96
C THR A 377 -6.42 5.92 12.16
N ARG A 378 -6.89 6.96 12.85
CA ARG A 378 -6.12 8.21 13.04
C ARG A 378 -5.18 8.12 14.23
N ILE A 379 -5.67 7.82 15.41
CA ILE A 379 -4.87 7.74 16.64
C ILE A 379 -4.48 6.29 16.92
N ALA A 380 -3.21 6.06 17.29
CA ALA A 380 -2.64 4.74 17.54
C ALA A 380 -2.89 3.73 16.40
N GLY A 381 -2.77 4.17 15.15
CA GLY A 381 -3.19 3.42 13.96
C GLY A 381 -2.42 2.13 13.67
N PHE A 382 -1.33 1.82 14.41
CA PHE A 382 -0.68 0.51 14.35
C PHE A 382 -1.31 -0.53 15.28
N GLY A 383 -2.42 -0.20 15.95
CA GLY A 383 -3.17 -1.08 16.82
C GLY A 383 -2.83 -0.95 18.30
N GLY A 384 -3.72 -1.47 19.13
CA GLY A 384 -3.75 -1.21 20.58
C GLY A 384 -2.52 -1.68 21.37
N LEU A 385 -1.74 -2.65 20.88
CA LEU A 385 -0.53 -3.13 21.55
C LEU A 385 0.76 -2.48 21.05
N PHE A 386 0.70 -1.61 20.04
CA PHE A 386 1.93 -1.15 19.39
C PHE A 386 2.84 -0.31 20.30
N SER A 387 2.31 0.55 21.16
CA SER A 387 3.10 1.30 22.15
C SER A 387 3.86 0.37 23.11
N GLY A 388 3.23 -0.73 23.52
CA GLY A 388 3.87 -1.76 24.34
C GLY A 388 4.95 -2.52 23.59
N LEU A 389 4.72 -2.86 22.32
CA LEU A 389 5.72 -3.49 21.44
C LEU A 389 6.95 -2.60 21.27
N MET A 390 6.77 -1.29 21.15
CA MET A 390 7.88 -0.34 21.06
C MET A 390 8.64 -0.24 22.38
N LEU A 391 7.96 -0.26 23.53
CA LEU A 391 8.62 -0.31 24.83
C LEU A 391 9.51 -1.56 24.95
N LEU A 392 8.98 -2.74 24.59
CA LEU A 392 9.77 -3.98 24.55
C LEU A 392 10.96 -3.87 23.59
N SER A 393 10.76 -3.22 22.45
CA SER A 393 11.82 -3.01 21.46
C SER A 393 12.95 -2.15 22.03
N VAL A 394 12.62 -1.08 22.75
CA VAL A 394 13.60 -0.22 23.43
C VAL A 394 14.35 -1.02 24.50
N ILE A 395 13.66 -1.81 25.32
CA ILE A 395 14.28 -2.66 26.34
C ILE A 395 15.26 -3.65 25.68
N LEU A 396 14.83 -4.39 24.66
CA LEU A 396 15.68 -5.37 23.97
C LEU A 396 16.87 -4.69 23.28
N LEU A 397 16.66 -3.53 22.66
CA LEU A 397 17.73 -2.76 22.03
C LEU A 397 18.76 -2.28 23.08
N THR A 398 18.30 -1.79 24.22
CA THR A 398 19.18 -1.37 25.34
C THR A 398 20.01 -2.55 25.85
N ILE A 399 19.40 -3.72 26.06
CA ILE A 399 20.09 -4.94 26.44
C ILE A 399 21.13 -5.33 25.38
N LEU A 400 20.76 -5.27 24.10
CA LEU A 400 21.65 -5.55 22.98
C LEU A 400 22.88 -4.64 23.01
N LEU A 401 22.68 -3.35 23.19
CA LEU A 401 23.76 -2.35 23.18
C LEU A 401 24.69 -2.49 24.40
N THR A 402 24.17 -2.80 25.59
CA THR A 402 24.92 -2.86 26.84
C THR A 402 25.61 -4.19 27.06
N LYS A 403 24.92 -5.32 26.92
CA LYS A 403 25.44 -6.65 27.29
C LYS A 403 26.19 -7.36 26.16
N PHE A 404 26.07 -6.93 24.94
CA PHE A 404 26.65 -7.60 23.78
C PHE A 404 27.60 -6.70 22.97
N SER A 405 28.32 -5.81 23.61
CA SER A 405 29.22 -4.81 22.98
C SER A 405 30.32 -5.43 22.12
N GLY A 406 30.81 -6.65 22.45
CA GLY A 406 31.93 -7.31 21.74
C GLY A 406 31.66 -7.70 20.28
N GLN A 407 30.41 -7.70 19.82
CA GLN A 407 30.05 -8.06 18.45
C GLN A 407 29.61 -6.84 17.60
N TRP A 408 30.10 -5.65 17.94
CA TRP A 408 29.69 -4.37 17.33
C TRP A 408 29.79 -4.33 15.80
N ARG A 409 30.80 -5.00 15.22
CA ARG A 409 31.04 -5.01 13.78
C ARG A 409 29.85 -5.57 12.96
N TYR A 410 29.11 -6.55 13.52
CA TYR A 410 27.94 -7.15 12.83
C TYR A 410 26.64 -6.42 13.14
N ARG A 411 26.60 -5.61 14.19
CA ARG A 411 25.38 -4.94 14.69
C ARG A 411 25.17 -3.56 14.12
N LYS A 412 26.24 -2.87 13.72
CA LYS A 412 26.15 -1.54 13.14
C LYS A 412 25.21 -1.48 11.94
N ASN A 413 25.11 -2.55 11.13
CA ASN A 413 24.21 -2.60 9.97
C ASN A 413 22.74 -2.60 10.40
N TRP A 414 22.39 -3.31 11.47
CA TRP A 414 21.03 -3.33 12.01
C TRP A 414 20.66 -1.99 12.66
N LEU A 415 21.60 -1.41 13.38
CA LEU A 415 21.39 -0.09 13.97
C LEU A 415 21.20 0.97 12.89
N TYR A 416 21.98 0.89 11.82
CA TYR A 416 21.81 1.75 10.65
C TYR A 416 20.39 1.67 10.08
N LEU A 417 19.85 0.48 9.96
CA LEU A 417 18.47 0.25 9.48
C LEU A 417 17.42 0.83 10.44
N VAL A 418 17.58 0.63 11.74
CA VAL A 418 16.69 1.24 12.74
C VAL A 418 16.74 2.76 12.69
N VAL A 419 17.94 3.34 12.59
CA VAL A 419 18.14 4.80 12.46
C VAL A 419 17.49 5.31 11.16
N LEU A 420 17.65 4.62 10.04
CA LEU A 420 17.01 4.99 8.78
C LEU A 420 15.50 5.09 8.93
N ILE A 421 14.86 4.08 9.54
CA ILE A 421 13.40 4.08 9.73
C ILE A 421 12.99 5.23 10.67
N ILE A 422 13.67 5.41 11.79
CA ILE A 422 13.37 6.51 12.72
C ILE A 422 13.52 7.86 12.03
N THR A 423 14.60 8.07 11.27
CA THR A 423 14.82 9.31 10.50
C THR A 423 13.66 9.54 9.52
N SER A 424 13.21 8.50 8.81
CA SER A 424 12.10 8.61 7.86
C SER A 424 10.76 8.99 8.53
N VAL A 425 10.57 8.63 9.81
CA VAL A 425 9.40 9.03 10.60
C VAL A 425 9.53 10.49 11.07
N ILE A 426 10.71 10.89 11.52
CA ILE A 426 10.95 12.25 12.06
C ILE A 426 10.78 13.33 10.97
N ILE A 427 11.20 13.06 9.74
CA ILE A 427 11.07 14.02 8.64
C ILE A 427 9.62 14.23 8.17
N MET A 428 8.69 13.35 8.59
CA MET A 428 7.28 13.47 8.22
C MET A 428 6.53 14.34 9.25
N PRO A 429 6.02 15.52 8.89
CA PRO A 429 5.32 16.41 9.83
C PRO A 429 4.07 15.76 10.46
N GLU A 430 3.35 14.95 9.70
CA GLU A 430 2.13 14.27 10.11
C GLU A 430 2.40 12.80 10.55
N SER A 431 3.56 12.55 11.16
CA SER A 431 3.97 11.21 11.65
C SER A 431 3.07 10.64 12.75
N TRP A 432 2.21 11.47 13.33
CA TRP A 432 1.18 11.06 14.28
C TRP A 432 0.14 10.11 13.64
N TRP A 433 -0.07 10.21 12.33
CA TRP A 433 -1.00 9.37 11.58
C TRP A 433 -0.26 8.19 10.94
N ALA A 434 -0.56 6.98 11.39
CA ALA A 434 0.22 5.78 11.04
C ALA A 434 0.31 5.52 9.53
N ARG A 435 -0.73 5.87 8.75
CA ARG A 435 -0.73 5.70 7.29
C ARG A 435 0.31 6.57 6.57
N TYR A 436 0.76 7.66 7.19
CA TYR A 436 1.83 8.49 6.62
C TYR A 436 3.24 7.98 6.91
N VAL A 437 3.39 7.12 7.92
CA VAL A 437 4.67 6.54 8.35
C VAL A 437 4.59 5.01 8.50
N PRO A 438 4.05 4.28 7.51
CA PRO A 438 3.75 2.85 7.67
C PRO A 438 5.00 2.01 7.93
N GLN A 439 6.20 2.47 7.55
CA GLN A 439 7.48 1.82 7.80
C GLN A 439 7.84 1.76 9.30
N PHE A 440 7.22 2.55 10.15
CA PHE A 440 7.47 2.54 11.59
C PHE A 440 7.10 1.19 12.24
N TRP A 441 6.15 0.47 11.66
CA TRP A 441 5.80 -0.90 12.02
C TRP A 441 6.98 -1.86 12.00
N TYR A 442 7.99 -1.64 11.16
CA TYR A 442 9.11 -2.57 11.02
C TYR A 442 10.11 -2.53 12.18
N ILE A 443 10.09 -1.50 13.02
CA ILE A 443 11.03 -1.39 14.15
C ILE A 443 10.93 -2.57 15.12
N PRO A 444 9.78 -2.91 15.72
CA PRO A 444 9.68 -4.05 16.63
C PRO A 444 10.06 -5.37 15.96
N ILE A 445 9.79 -5.52 14.65
CA ILE A 445 10.10 -6.73 13.91
C ILE A 445 11.61 -6.87 13.67
N ILE A 446 12.27 -5.79 13.31
CA ILE A 446 13.74 -5.75 13.16
C ILE A 446 14.41 -6.05 14.50
N ILE A 447 13.94 -5.46 15.59
CA ILE A 447 14.48 -5.71 16.93
C ILE A 447 14.25 -7.16 17.35
N LEU A 448 13.08 -7.74 17.10
CA LEU A 448 12.82 -9.16 17.33
C LEU A 448 13.76 -10.05 16.52
N LEU A 449 13.96 -9.73 15.22
CA LEU A 449 14.90 -10.45 14.36
C LEU A 449 16.32 -10.39 14.90
N ILE A 450 16.79 -9.23 15.33
CA ILE A 450 18.11 -9.07 15.96
C ILE A 450 18.21 -9.89 17.25
N ALA A 451 17.18 -9.83 18.09
CA ALA A 451 17.15 -10.60 19.33
C ALA A 451 17.18 -12.11 19.07
N GLU A 452 16.52 -12.59 18.02
CA GLU A 452 16.58 -14.00 17.61
C GLU A 452 17.97 -14.41 17.09
N LEU A 453 18.68 -13.51 16.42
CA LEU A 453 19.98 -13.80 15.83
C LEU A 453 21.15 -13.72 16.84
N TYR A 454 21.00 -12.96 17.95
CA TYR A 454 22.13 -12.60 18.81
C TYR A 454 21.87 -12.73 20.32
N MET A 455 20.64 -13.06 20.77
CA MET A 455 20.28 -13.03 22.20
C MET A 455 19.61 -14.35 22.64
N ASP A 456 20.39 -15.41 22.84
CA ASP A 456 19.84 -16.73 23.20
C ASP A 456 19.15 -16.76 24.58
N ASN A 457 19.59 -15.92 25.53
CA ASN A 457 19.17 -15.98 26.93
C ASN A 457 17.86 -15.25 27.25
N PHE A 458 17.29 -14.47 26.32
CA PHE A 458 16.08 -13.64 26.57
C PHE A 458 14.81 -14.25 25.97
N LYS A 459 14.62 -15.57 26.15
CA LYS A 459 13.53 -16.33 25.54
C LYS A 459 12.15 -15.79 25.94
N ILE A 460 11.96 -15.40 27.21
CA ILE A 460 10.67 -14.92 27.72
C ILE A 460 10.29 -13.58 27.06
N LEU A 461 11.22 -12.61 26.97
CA LEU A 461 10.95 -11.33 26.33
C LEU A 461 10.63 -11.49 24.84
N LYS A 462 11.37 -12.36 24.13
CA LYS A 462 11.09 -12.69 22.74
C LYS A 462 9.72 -13.33 22.56
N LEU A 463 9.39 -14.34 23.39
CA LEU A 463 8.09 -14.98 23.38
C LEU A 463 6.95 -13.98 23.62
N PHE A 464 7.15 -13.04 24.56
CA PHE A 464 6.17 -12.00 24.83
C PHE A 464 5.98 -11.06 23.62
N MET A 465 7.06 -10.71 22.90
CA MET A 465 6.95 -9.97 21.62
C MET A 465 6.17 -10.74 20.56
N TYR A 466 6.43 -12.05 20.39
CA TYR A 466 5.66 -12.90 19.47
C TYR A 466 4.17 -12.89 19.81
N ILE A 467 3.82 -13.04 21.09
CA ILE A 467 2.43 -13.03 21.56
C ILE A 467 1.78 -11.67 21.27
N CYS A 468 2.43 -10.58 21.63
CA CYS A 468 1.89 -9.23 21.41
C CYS A 468 1.72 -8.91 19.91
N LEU A 469 2.68 -9.27 19.06
CA LEU A 469 2.56 -9.12 17.61
C LEU A 469 1.40 -9.95 17.05
N THR A 470 1.28 -11.21 17.47
CA THR A 470 0.19 -12.10 17.04
C THR A 470 -1.17 -11.54 17.42
N ILE A 471 -1.33 -11.09 18.67
CA ILE A 471 -2.61 -10.52 19.15
C ILE A 471 -2.93 -9.22 18.39
N ASN A 472 -1.95 -8.33 18.23
CA ASN A 472 -2.14 -7.06 17.54
C ASN A 472 -2.58 -7.25 16.08
N ILE A 473 -1.91 -8.16 15.35
CA ILE A 473 -2.29 -8.54 13.99
C ILE A 473 -3.66 -9.25 14.00
N GLY A 474 -3.93 -10.08 14.99
CA GLY A 474 -5.23 -10.75 15.15
C GLY A 474 -6.40 -9.76 15.20
N PHE A 475 -6.25 -8.65 15.93
CA PHE A 475 -7.25 -7.57 15.94
C PHE A 475 -7.39 -6.90 14.57
N THR A 476 -6.28 -6.63 13.89
CA THR A 476 -6.30 -6.04 12.54
C THR A 476 -7.00 -6.97 11.53
N LEU A 477 -6.80 -8.29 11.63
CA LEU A 477 -7.44 -9.28 10.75
C LEU A 477 -8.98 -9.33 10.90
N LEU A 478 -9.55 -8.75 11.97
CA LEU A 478 -11.00 -8.58 12.08
C LEU A 478 -11.56 -7.67 10.97
N SER A 479 -10.73 -6.88 10.29
CA SER A 479 -11.10 -6.11 9.11
C SER A 479 -11.73 -6.98 8.01
N PHE A 480 -11.30 -8.23 7.85
CA PHE A 480 -11.93 -9.15 6.90
C PHE A 480 -13.40 -9.45 7.25
N ARG A 481 -13.69 -9.69 8.53
CA ARG A 481 -15.07 -9.89 8.98
C ARG A 481 -15.92 -8.64 8.72
N PHE A 482 -15.38 -7.46 9.00
CA PHE A 482 -16.05 -6.20 8.71
C PHE A 482 -16.35 -6.06 7.22
N ASN A 483 -15.36 -6.27 6.36
CA ASN A 483 -15.54 -6.17 4.90
C ASN A 483 -16.53 -7.21 4.34
N ILE A 484 -16.57 -8.43 4.89
CA ILE A 484 -17.59 -9.45 4.53
C ILE A 484 -18.99 -8.91 4.82
N LEU A 485 -19.22 -8.40 6.04
CA LEU A 485 -20.52 -7.87 6.44
C LEU A 485 -20.94 -6.68 5.57
N MET A 486 -20.05 -5.71 5.36
CA MET A 486 -20.34 -4.54 4.51
C MET A 486 -20.65 -4.97 3.07
N THR A 487 -19.88 -5.89 2.51
CA THR A 487 -20.12 -6.43 1.17
C THR A 487 -21.49 -7.11 1.05
N GLN A 488 -21.90 -7.87 2.07
CA GLN A 488 -23.22 -8.50 2.09
C GLN A 488 -24.34 -7.45 2.11
N MET A 489 -24.19 -6.42 2.94
CA MET A 489 -25.17 -5.33 3.05
C MET A 489 -25.26 -4.53 1.73
N ILE A 490 -24.13 -4.18 1.12
CA ILE A 490 -24.10 -3.48 -0.18
C ILE A 490 -24.75 -4.35 -1.27
N ASN A 491 -24.44 -5.65 -1.34
CA ASN A 491 -25.07 -6.55 -2.27
C ASN A 491 -26.59 -6.61 -2.10
N ALA A 492 -27.08 -6.63 -0.87
CA ALA A 492 -28.52 -6.62 -0.57
C ALA A 492 -29.18 -5.34 -1.07
N GLN A 493 -28.56 -4.16 -0.85
CA GLN A 493 -29.08 -2.88 -1.34
C GLN A 493 -29.08 -2.80 -2.88
N LEU A 494 -27.97 -3.17 -3.53
CA LEU A 494 -27.88 -3.18 -4.98
C LEU A 494 -28.88 -4.16 -5.61
N LYS A 495 -29.13 -5.29 -4.96
CA LYS A 495 -30.16 -6.24 -5.37
C LYS A 495 -31.57 -5.66 -5.21
N GLU A 496 -31.90 -5.04 -4.07
CA GLU A 496 -33.18 -4.35 -3.81
C GLU A 496 -33.46 -3.31 -4.92
N MET A 497 -32.46 -2.49 -5.25
CA MET A 497 -32.57 -1.49 -6.30
C MET A 497 -32.83 -2.13 -7.67
N LYS A 498 -32.07 -3.16 -8.03
CA LYS A 498 -32.20 -3.85 -9.32
C LYS A 498 -33.54 -4.57 -9.46
N ASP A 499 -33.95 -5.29 -8.41
CA ASP A 499 -35.19 -6.09 -8.40
C ASP A 499 -36.45 -5.17 -8.41
N SER A 500 -36.30 -3.89 -8.08
CA SER A 500 -37.37 -2.92 -8.17
C SER A 500 -37.78 -2.61 -9.60
N GLU A 501 -36.90 -2.87 -10.60
CA GLU A 501 -37.07 -2.53 -12.02
C GLU A 501 -37.39 -1.05 -12.25
N ARG A 502 -37.06 -0.17 -11.31
CA ARG A 502 -37.35 1.26 -11.34
C ARG A 502 -36.09 2.09 -11.52
N THR A 503 -36.25 3.29 -12.07
CA THR A 503 -35.18 4.29 -12.07
C THR A 503 -34.98 4.81 -10.64
N ILE A 504 -33.80 4.61 -10.10
CA ILE A 504 -33.45 4.98 -8.72
C ILE A 504 -33.11 6.47 -8.67
N TYR A 505 -33.63 7.20 -7.71
CA TYR A 505 -33.13 8.53 -7.40
C TYR A 505 -31.94 8.41 -6.45
N VAL A 506 -30.84 9.09 -6.76
CA VAL A 506 -29.60 8.98 -6.01
C VAL A 506 -28.96 10.36 -5.83
N GLN A 507 -28.31 10.53 -4.68
CA GLN A 507 -27.43 11.65 -4.36
C GLN A 507 -26.11 11.04 -3.93
N PHE A 508 -25.04 11.23 -4.72
CA PHE A 508 -23.76 10.54 -4.45
C PHE A 508 -22.86 11.29 -3.48
N ASP A 509 -22.99 12.61 -3.38
CA ASP A 509 -22.15 13.48 -2.55
C ASP A 509 -20.65 13.17 -2.74
N SER A 510 -19.88 13.02 -1.65
CA SER A 510 -18.44 12.69 -1.73
C SER A 510 -18.14 11.25 -2.20
N SER A 511 -19.16 10.41 -2.35
CA SER A 511 -19.02 9.00 -2.76
C SER A 511 -19.46 8.77 -4.21
N GLU A 512 -19.12 9.68 -5.11
CA GLU A 512 -19.56 9.70 -6.51
C GLU A 512 -19.21 8.41 -7.27
N SER A 513 -18.10 7.76 -6.93
CA SER A 513 -17.70 6.50 -7.59
C SER A 513 -18.69 5.34 -7.38
N ASN A 514 -19.68 5.46 -6.49
CA ASN A 514 -20.76 4.45 -6.40
C ASN A 514 -21.58 4.36 -7.68
N ARG A 515 -21.64 5.42 -8.53
CA ARG A 515 -22.29 5.37 -9.84
C ARG A 515 -21.74 4.26 -10.74
N ILE A 516 -20.44 3.92 -10.59
CA ILE A 516 -19.78 2.85 -11.35
C ILE A 516 -20.43 1.49 -11.01
N ARG A 517 -20.74 1.27 -9.72
CA ARG A 517 -21.43 0.05 -9.26
C ARG A 517 -22.84 -0.07 -9.82
N PHE A 518 -23.56 1.07 -9.92
CA PHE A 518 -24.88 1.11 -10.55
C PHE A 518 -24.78 0.72 -12.05
N GLN A 519 -23.80 1.28 -12.75
CA GLN A 519 -23.53 0.95 -14.16
C GLN A 519 -23.18 -0.52 -14.34
N GLU A 520 -22.25 -1.08 -13.56
CA GLU A 520 -21.84 -2.49 -13.62
C GLU A 520 -22.98 -3.47 -13.30
N LYS A 521 -23.96 -3.04 -12.50
CA LYS A 521 -25.14 -3.86 -12.15
C LYS A 521 -26.32 -3.62 -13.09
N GLY A 522 -26.22 -2.63 -13.99
CA GLY A 522 -27.32 -2.23 -14.89
C GLY A 522 -28.51 -1.66 -14.11
N ILE A 523 -28.26 -0.86 -13.08
CA ILE A 523 -29.27 -0.17 -12.27
C ILE A 523 -29.47 1.22 -12.89
N PRO A 524 -30.65 1.54 -13.46
CA PRO A 524 -30.91 2.87 -13.98
C PRO A 524 -31.10 3.87 -12.84
N TYR A 525 -30.48 5.05 -12.97
CA TYR A 525 -30.56 6.07 -11.94
C TYR A 525 -30.67 7.49 -12.52
N ILE A 526 -31.20 8.39 -11.69
CA ILE A 526 -31.21 9.85 -11.94
C ILE A 526 -30.63 10.50 -10.68
N GLU A 527 -29.56 11.28 -10.86
CA GLU A 527 -28.95 12.02 -9.78
C GLU A 527 -29.76 13.27 -9.46
N ARG A 528 -30.11 13.43 -8.19
CA ARG A 528 -30.82 14.60 -7.68
C ARG A 528 -30.71 14.68 -6.15
N TYR A 529 -30.95 15.88 -5.61
CA TYR A 529 -30.99 16.10 -4.17
C TYR A 529 -32.19 15.39 -3.52
N ILE A 530 -31.93 14.48 -2.60
CA ILE A 530 -32.93 13.66 -1.91
C ILE A 530 -32.76 13.63 -0.38
N GLU A 531 -31.74 14.27 0.19
CA GLU A 531 -31.39 14.20 1.61
C GLU A 531 -32.55 14.50 2.57
N LYS A 532 -33.43 15.43 2.20
CA LYS A 532 -34.62 15.80 3.01
C LYS A 532 -35.82 14.90 2.82
N ASN A 533 -35.74 13.88 1.95
CA ASN A 533 -36.86 12.98 1.72
C ASN A 533 -36.88 11.85 2.76
N PRO A 534 -37.96 11.66 3.52
CA PRO A 534 -38.03 10.61 4.56
C PRO A 534 -37.95 9.19 4.01
N ALA A 535 -38.14 8.98 2.70
CA ALA A 535 -37.99 7.69 2.02
C ALA A 535 -36.56 7.42 1.53
N ALA A 536 -35.64 8.41 1.62
CA ALA A 536 -34.25 8.24 1.25
C ALA A 536 -33.52 7.36 2.26
N LYS A 537 -32.73 6.42 1.72
CA LYS A 537 -31.90 5.49 2.50
C LYS A 537 -30.42 5.77 2.20
N ALA A 538 -29.56 5.69 3.21
CA ALA A 538 -28.12 5.76 3.01
C ALA A 538 -27.59 4.50 2.28
N ILE A 539 -26.65 4.67 1.35
CA ILE A 539 -25.87 3.57 0.81
C ILE A 539 -24.83 3.18 1.86
N VAL A 540 -24.75 1.89 2.18
CA VAL A 540 -23.88 1.37 3.24
C VAL A 540 -22.42 1.79 3.02
N SER A 541 -21.82 2.29 4.10
CA SER A 541 -20.41 2.73 4.13
C SER A 541 -20.06 3.81 3.09
N SER A 542 -20.99 4.71 2.80
CA SER A 542 -20.78 5.86 1.92
C SER A 542 -21.59 7.07 2.39
N ASP A 543 -21.28 8.24 1.84
CA ASP A 543 -22.09 9.46 2.03
C ASP A 543 -23.28 9.52 1.05
N ALA A 544 -23.35 8.57 0.12
CA ALA A 544 -24.41 8.53 -0.89
C ALA A 544 -25.75 8.07 -0.29
N MET A 545 -26.82 8.62 -0.84
CA MET A 545 -28.20 8.24 -0.50
C MET A 545 -28.97 7.81 -1.76
N TYR A 546 -29.93 6.92 -1.59
CA TYR A 546 -30.83 6.48 -2.67
C TYR A 546 -32.28 6.44 -2.23
N MET A 547 -33.18 6.52 -3.20
CA MET A 547 -34.62 6.37 -3.01
C MET A 547 -35.23 5.60 -4.19
N ILE A 548 -36.01 4.57 -3.86
CA ILE A 548 -36.82 3.85 -4.85
C ILE A 548 -38.19 4.56 -4.94
N PRO A 549 -38.55 5.19 -6.06
CA PRO A 549 -39.81 5.93 -6.14
C PRO A 549 -41.01 4.97 -6.07
N VAL A 550 -42.07 5.40 -5.38
CA VAL A 550 -43.30 4.59 -5.19
C VAL A 550 -44.12 4.51 -6.51
N ASN A 551 -44.16 5.60 -7.26
CA ASN A 551 -44.85 5.66 -8.57
C ASN A 551 -43.83 5.53 -9.69
N PRO A 552 -44.18 4.86 -10.81
CA PRO A 552 -43.33 4.85 -12.01
C PRO A 552 -43.14 6.30 -12.47
N VAL A 553 -41.91 6.72 -12.65
CA VAL A 553 -41.55 8.05 -13.15
C VAL A 553 -41.92 8.07 -14.65
N GLU A 554 -42.68 9.08 -15.09
CA GLU A 554 -42.74 9.42 -16.51
C GLU A 554 -41.29 9.57 -17.01
N SER A 555 -40.97 8.88 -18.09
CA SER A 555 -39.62 8.72 -18.64
C SER A 555 -38.98 10.09 -18.94
N ALA A 556 -38.30 10.66 -17.96
CA ALA A 556 -37.28 11.67 -18.25
C ALA A 556 -36.15 10.96 -19.03
N GLN A 557 -35.83 11.44 -20.22
CA GLN A 557 -34.77 10.89 -21.05
C GLN A 557 -33.49 10.77 -20.20
N PRO A 558 -32.79 9.63 -20.27
CA PRO A 558 -31.52 9.48 -19.56
C PRO A 558 -30.57 10.57 -20.04
N THR A 559 -30.05 11.34 -19.13
CA THR A 559 -28.95 12.27 -19.41
C THR A 559 -27.83 11.45 -20.03
N LYS A 560 -27.63 11.59 -21.34
CA LYS A 560 -26.46 11.02 -22.02
C LYS A 560 -25.24 11.79 -21.49
N LEU A 561 -24.40 11.09 -20.73
CA LEU A 561 -23.03 11.48 -20.48
C LEU A 561 -22.16 11.12 -21.66
#